data_f803ed740f77dcff6ef20d91b2786fb2
#
_entry.id   f803ed740f77dcff6ef20d91b2786fb2
#
_cell.length_a   1.000
_cell.length_b   1.000
_cell.length_c   1.000
_cell.angle_alpha   90.00
_cell.angle_beta   90.00
_cell.angle_gamma   90.00
#
_symmetry.space_group_name_H-M   'P 1'
#
loop_
_entity.id
_entity.type
_entity.pdbx_description
1 polymer ?
#
loop_
_entity_poly.entity_id
_entity_poly.type
_entity_poly.pdbx_seq_one_letter_code
_entity_poly.pdbx_strand_id
1 'polypeptide(L)'
;MSKQLDAATRTLVNRFRRQRPMRGGSLIITIFGDAITPRGGAVTLGSLIALTQPFGLTERLVRTSVARLANEDWLIARREGRLSEYRLSAHGSSSFADATRRIYAAAPPPWNGSWTLVLLPPAKAAVRDRLRQELEWLGFGQPTPGVFAHPARSASDARQQLAGLNGAARAIVLEARNDSAESDRQFAGAEIGRAHV
;
A
#
# COMPACT_ATOMS: atom_id res chain seq x y z
N MET A 1 -32.88 5.44 -7.58
CA MET A 1 -31.47 5.04 -7.61
C MET A 1 -30.59 5.82 -6.63
N SER A 2 -30.72 7.11 -6.49
CA SER A 2 -29.90 7.96 -5.58
C SER A 2 -29.98 7.56 -4.09
N LYS A 3 -31.18 7.35 -3.52
CA LYS A 3 -31.34 7.02 -2.08
C LYS A 3 -30.73 5.68 -1.64
N GLN A 4 -30.72 4.66 -2.52
CA GLN A 4 -30.09 3.36 -2.24
C GLN A 4 -28.56 3.47 -2.28
N LEU A 5 -28.02 4.22 -3.25
CA LEU A 5 -26.60 4.50 -3.35
C LEU A 5 -26.08 5.23 -2.10
N ASP A 6 -26.85 6.23 -1.61
CA ASP A 6 -26.53 6.98 -0.40
C ASP A 6 -26.56 6.09 0.87
N ALA A 7 -27.44 5.11 0.94
CA ALA A 7 -27.50 4.18 2.07
C ALA A 7 -26.31 3.21 2.06
N ALA A 8 -25.97 2.64 0.90
CA ALA A 8 -24.81 1.75 0.73
C ALA A 8 -23.50 2.49 1.05
N THR A 9 -23.34 3.70 0.52
CA THR A 9 -22.17 4.55 0.78
C THR A 9 -22.03 4.85 2.27
N ARG A 10 -23.11 5.24 2.94
CA ARG A 10 -23.09 5.47 4.40
C ARG A 10 -22.69 4.22 5.18
N THR A 11 -23.17 3.06 4.78
CA THR A 11 -22.81 1.78 5.41
C THR A 11 -21.32 1.49 5.30
N LEU A 12 -20.74 1.67 4.09
CA LEU A 12 -19.30 1.48 3.84
C LEU A 12 -18.45 2.47 4.64
N VAL A 13 -18.84 3.76 4.62
CA VAL A 13 -18.14 4.80 5.40
C VAL A 13 -18.19 4.49 6.90
N ASN A 14 -19.35 4.07 7.41
CA ASN A 14 -19.50 3.70 8.83
C ASN A 14 -18.69 2.45 9.19
N ARG A 15 -18.60 1.45 8.29
CA ARG A 15 -17.75 0.28 8.46
C ARG A 15 -16.27 0.71 8.53
N PHE A 16 -15.82 1.56 7.63
CA PHE A 16 -14.46 2.11 7.64
C PHE A 16 -14.15 2.85 8.94
N ARG A 17 -15.07 3.72 9.42
CA ARG A 17 -14.93 4.47 10.68
C ARG A 17 -14.75 3.60 11.92
N ARG A 18 -15.20 2.35 11.89
CA ARG A 18 -15.08 1.38 13.00
C ARG A 18 -13.75 0.62 12.99
N GLN A 19 -12.99 0.68 11.91
CA GLN A 19 -11.70 0.00 11.83
C GLN A 19 -10.70 0.63 12.81
N ARG A 20 -9.99 -0.23 13.53
CA ARG A 20 -8.91 0.18 14.45
C ARG A 20 -7.70 -0.74 14.25
N PRO A 21 -6.46 -0.20 14.19
CA PRO A 21 -6.14 1.23 14.13
C PRO A 21 -6.56 1.87 12.81
N MET A 22 -6.91 3.19 12.84
CA MET A 22 -7.31 3.92 11.64
C MET A 22 -6.09 4.16 10.73
N ARG A 23 -6.11 3.59 9.53
CA ARG A 23 -5.00 3.68 8.57
C ARG A 23 -5.13 4.93 7.69
N GLY A 24 -4.89 6.11 8.26
CA GLY A 24 -5.05 7.38 7.56
C GLY A 24 -4.20 7.51 6.29
N GLY A 25 -2.97 7.00 6.30
CA GLY A 25 -2.09 6.99 5.12
C GLY A 25 -2.67 6.20 3.95
N SER A 26 -3.12 4.97 4.18
CA SER A 26 -3.72 4.14 3.12
C SER A 26 -4.96 4.79 2.51
N LEU A 27 -5.85 5.34 3.33
CA LEU A 27 -7.04 6.06 2.82
C LEU A 27 -6.64 7.27 1.97
N ILE A 28 -5.64 8.04 2.40
CA ILE A 28 -5.16 9.21 1.66
C ILE A 28 -4.64 8.77 0.28
N ILE A 29 -3.82 7.72 0.21
CA ILE A 29 -3.30 7.21 -1.07
C ILE A 29 -4.44 6.70 -1.96
N THR A 30 -5.41 5.98 -1.42
CA THR A 30 -6.61 5.56 -2.18
C THR A 30 -7.37 6.76 -2.75
N ILE A 31 -7.61 7.80 -1.95
CA ILE A 31 -8.26 9.04 -2.42
C ILE A 31 -7.43 9.72 -3.51
N PHE A 32 -6.11 9.76 -3.37
CA PHE A 32 -5.25 10.29 -4.42
C PHE A 32 -5.41 9.53 -5.74
N GLY A 33 -5.31 8.21 -5.70
CA GLY A 33 -5.39 7.39 -6.90
C GLY A 33 -6.75 7.42 -7.56
N ASP A 34 -7.81 7.19 -6.80
CA ASP A 34 -9.16 6.99 -7.35
C ASP A 34 -9.90 8.31 -7.61
N ALA A 35 -9.62 9.35 -6.83
CA ALA A 35 -10.39 10.59 -6.90
C ALA A 35 -9.59 11.80 -7.40
N ILE A 36 -8.35 11.97 -6.97
CA ILE A 36 -7.57 13.18 -7.24
C ILE A 36 -6.80 13.05 -8.55
N THR A 37 -6.09 11.94 -8.77
CA THR A 37 -5.28 11.71 -9.98
C THR A 37 -6.10 11.86 -11.27
N PRO A 38 -7.30 11.28 -11.40
CA PRO A 38 -8.12 11.44 -12.61
C PRO A 38 -8.64 12.87 -12.83
N ARG A 39 -8.51 13.74 -11.83
CA ARG A 39 -9.02 15.14 -11.83
C ARG A 39 -7.92 16.19 -11.75
N GLY A 40 -6.76 15.91 -12.33
CA GLY A 40 -5.62 16.84 -12.36
C GLY A 40 -4.51 16.52 -11.39
N GLY A 41 -4.68 15.55 -10.49
CA GLY A 41 -3.64 14.96 -9.66
C GLY A 41 -3.12 15.84 -8.53
N ALA A 42 -3.73 17.00 -8.28
CA ALA A 42 -3.31 17.95 -7.23
C ALA A 42 -4.43 18.23 -6.25
N VAL A 43 -4.08 18.41 -5.00
CA VAL A 43 -5.03 18.78 -3.94
C VAL A 43 -4.34 19.61 -2.87
N THR A 44 -5.05 20.62 -2.35
CA THR A 44 -4.58 21.36 -1.17
C THR A 44 -4.80 20.56 0.10
N LEU A 45 -4.01 20.85 1.15
CA LEU A 45 -4.20 20.20 2.45
C LEU A 45 -5.60 20.41 3.02
N GLY A 46 -6.17 21.63 2.87
CA GLY A 46 -7.52 21.92 3.33
C GLY A 46 -8.58 21.08 2.62
N SER A 47 -8.48 20.94 1.30
CA SER A 47 -9.37 20.08 0.51
C SER A 47 -9.22 18.61 0.89
N LEU A 48 -8.00 18.14 1.14
CA LEU A 48 -7.76 16.77 1.57
C LEU A 48 -8.36 16.49 2.96
N ILE A 49 -8.27 17.44 3.89
CA ILE A 49 -8.93 17.35 5.19
C ILE A 49 -10.46 17.23 5.01
N ALA A 50 -11.06 18.08 4.17
CA ALA A 50 -12.48 18.01 3.89
C ALA A 50 -12.90 16.67 3.25
N LEU A 51 -12.14 16.15 2.31
CA LEU A 51 -12.40 14.86 1.66
C LEU A 51 -12.31 13.66 2.62
N THR A 52 -11.46 13.74 3.63
CA THR A 52 -11.24 12.64 4.59
C THR A 52 -12.15 12.72 5.83
N GLN A 53 -12.74 13.88 6.09
CA GLN A 53 -13.64 14.11 7.24
C GLN A 53 -14.83 13.11 7.31
N PRO A 54 -15.52 12.78 6.20
CA PRO A 54 -16.61 11.80 6.24
C PRO A 54 -16.17 10.41 6.74
N PHE A 55 -14.91 10.06 6.56
CA PHE A 55 -14.31 8.79 7.00
C PHE A 55 -13.85 8.84 8.46
N GLY A 56 -13.99 9.98 9.14
CA GLY A 56 -13.64 10.15 10.54
C GLY A 56 -12.16 10.43 10.82
N LEU A 57 -11.38 10.84 9.81
CA LEU A 57 -10.04 11.32 10.04
C LEU A 57 -10.07 12.71 10.65
N THR A 58 -9.32 12.89 11.74
CA THR A 58 -9.12 14.22 12.32
C THR A 58 -8.10 15.01 11.50
N GLU A 59 -8.20 16.33 11.50
CA GLU A 59 -7.23 17.20 10.85
C GLU A 59 -5.78 16.87 11.26
N ARG A 60 -5.55 16.65 12.56
CA ARG A 60 -4.23 16.25 13.08
C ARG A 60 -3.74 14.96 12.44
N LEU A 61 -4.59 13.95 12.32
CA LEU A 61 -4.22 12.68 11.70
C LEU A 61 -3.91 12.85 10.21
N VAL A 62 -4.69 13.65 9.49
CA VAL A 62 -4.44 13.95 8.07
C VAL A 62 -3.09 14.65 7.91
N ARG A 63 -2.82 15.71 8.67
CA ARG A 63 -1.53 16.44 8.64
C ARG A 63 -0.34 15.51 8.91
N THR A 64 -0.44 14.68 9.96
CA THR A 64 0.62 13.73 10.31
C THR A 64 0.82 12.68 9.21
N SER A 65 -0.28 12.16 8.64
CA SER A 65 -0.21 11.17 7.57
C SER A 65 0.38 11.74 6.29
N VAL A 66 -0.01 12.95 5.90
CA VAL A 66 0.56 13.65 4.72
C VAL A 66 2.05 13.92 4.90
N ALA A 67 2.48 14.40 6.07
CA ALA A 67 3.89 14.63 6.37
C ALA A 67 4.70 13.33 6.28
N ARG A 68 4.17 12.23 6.81
CA ARG A 68 4.79 10.91 6.72
C ARG A 68 4.87 10.43 5.27
N LEU A 69 3.79 10.51 4.51
CA LEU A 69 3.76 10.11 3.11
C LEU A 69 4.71 10.94 2.24
N ALA A 70 4.92 12.21 2.57
CA ALA A 70 5.92 13.04 1.90
C ALA A 70 7.35 12.61 2.25
N ASN A 71 7.62 12.27 3.50
CA ASN A 71 8.93 11.76 3.94
C ASN A 71 9.24 10.36 3.38
N GLU A 72 8.22 9.57 3.11
CA GLU A 72 8.29 8.23 2.50
C GLU A 72 8.27 8.28 0.96
N ASP A 73 8.37 9.48 0.36
CA ASP A 73 8.35 9.72 -1.09
C ASP A 73 7.08 9.23 -1.82
N TRP A 74 5.96 9.13 -1.10
CA TRP A 74 4.65 8.87 -1.72
C TRP A 74 4.01 10.12 -2.29
N LEU A 75 4.20 11.25 -1.59
CA LEU A 75 3.66 12.54 -1.97
C LEU A 75 4.79 13.55 -2.15
N ILE A 76 4.61 14.46 -3.10
CA ILE A 76 5.40 15.68 -3.23
C ILE A 76 4.52 16.89 -2.92
N ALA A 77 5.10 17.84 -2.18
CA ALA A 77 4.47 19.12 -1.90
C ALA A 77 5.00 20.17 -2.87
N ARG A 78 4.12 20.89 -3.53
CA ARG A 78 4.44 22.08 -4.31
C ARG A 78 3.83 23.31 -3.63
N ARG A 79 4.62 24.29 -3.36
CA ARG A 79 4.13 25.55 -2.80
C ARG A 79 3.67 26.47 -3.94
N GLU A 80 2.40 26.89 -3.89
CA GLU A 80 1.84 27.85 -4.82
C GLU A 80 1.28 29.03 -3.99
N GLY A 81 2.06 30.10 -3.92
CA GLY A 81 1.78 31.25 -3.05
C GLY A 81 1.73 30.87 -1.56
N ARG A 82 0.57 31.04 -0.94
CA ARG A 82 0.32 30.69 0.48
C ARG A 82 -0.21 29.26 0.69
N LEU A 83 -0.51 28.55 -0.38
CA LEU A 83 -1.08 27.21 -0.32
C LEU A 83 -0.02 26.17 -0.68
N SER A 84 -0.08 25.04 -0.02
CA SER A 84 0.69 23.85 -0.40
C SER A 84 -0.25 22.88 -1.10
N GLU A 85 0.08 22.56 -2.34
CA GLU A 85 -0.54 21.48 -3.10
C GLU A 85 0.27 20.20 -2.95
N TYR A 86 -0.44 19.10 -2.88
CA TYR A 86 0.13 17.76 -2.80
C TYR A 86 -0.22 16.97 -4.04
N ARG A 87 0.72 16.18 -4.53
CA ARG A 87 0.57 15.26 -5.68
C ARG A 87 1.24 13.94 -5.34
N LEU A 88 0.84 12.87 -6.02
CA LEU A 88 1.64 11.64 -5.98
C LEU A 88 3.03 11.92 -6.57
N SER A 89 4.07 11.41 -5.94
CA SER A 89 5.41 11.36 -6.52
C SER A 89 5.47 10.38 -7.70
N ALA A 90 6.59 10.28 -8.39
CA ALA A 90 6.80 9.25 -9.40
C ALA A 90 6.72 7.85 -8.76
N HIS A 91 7.33 7.65 -7.58
CA HIS A 91 7.25 6.43 -6.79
C HIS A 91 5.80 6.12 -6.37
N GLY A 92 5.10 7.09 -5.77
CA GLY A 92 3.71 6.92 -5.36
C GLY A 92 2.77 6.58 -6.51
N SER A 93 2.96 7.21 -7.67
CA SER A 93 2.16 6.94 -8.87
C SER A 93 2.40 5.52 -9.42
N SER A 94 3.65 5.08 -9.49
CA SER A 94 4.01 3.73 -9.93
C SER A 94 3.44 2.67 -8.99
N SER A 95 3.66 2.85 -7.68
CA SER A 95 3.17 1.91 -6.66
C SER A 95 1.64 1.84 -6.63
N PHE A 96 0.93 2.98 -6.80
CA PHE A 96 -0.52 2.99 -6.91
C PHE A 96 -1.01 2.28 -8.18
N ALA A 97 -0.38 2.52 -9.33
CA ALA A 97 -0.72 1.85 -10.58
C ALA A 97 -0.53 0.32 -10.48
N ASP A 98 0.52 -0.13 -9.78
CA ASP A 98 0.76 -1.55 -9.53
C ASP A 98 -0.31 -2.17 -8.61
N ALA A 99 -0.71 -1.45 -7.57
CA ALA A 99 -1.80 -1.88 -6.69
C ALA A 99 -3.13 -1.96 -7.44
N THR A 100 -3.45 -0.94 -8.25
CA THR A 100 -4.66 -0.87 -9.07
C THR A 100 -4.72 -2.02 -10.07
N ARG A 101 -3.62 -2.31 -10.77
CA ARG A 101 -3.56 -3.46 -11.67
C ARG A 101 -3.87 -4.78 -10.97
N ARG A 102 -3.42 -4.96 -9.73
CA ARG A 102 -3.71 -6.17 -8.93
C ARG A 102 -5.16 -6.26 -8.48
N ILE A 103 -5.74 -5.14 -8.07
CA ILE A 103 -7.13 -5.09 -7.58
C ILE A 103 -8.14 -5.29 -8.72
N TYR A 104 -7.88 -4.68 -9.89
CA TYR A 104 -8.79 -4.69 -11.02
C TYR A 104 -8.37 -5.66 -12.14
N ALA A 105 -7.26 -6.39 -11.99
CA ALA A 105 -6.92 -7.47 -12.91
C ALA A 105 -8.04 -8.51 -12.92
N ALA A 106 -8.32 -9.06 -14.09
CA ALA A 106 -9.06 -10.31 -14.20
C ALA A 106 -8.43 -11.35 -13.26
N ALA A 107 -9.23 -12.27 -12.73
CA ALA A 107 -8.84 -13.25 -11.71
C ALA A 107 -7.33 -13.62 -11.81
N PRO A 108 -6.59 -13.60 -10.71
CA PRO A 108 -5.18 -13.93 -10.77
C PRO A 108 -5.01 -15.31 -11.40
N PRO A 109 -3.94 -15.54 -12.18
CA PRO A 109 -3.69 -16.85 -12.75
C PRO A 109 -3.65 -17.88 -11.62
N PRO A 110 -4.08 -19.12 -11.88
CA PRO A 110 -4.01 -20.16 -10.87
C PRO A 110 -2.59 -20.26 -10.33
N TRP A 111 -2.48 -20.39 -9.01
CA TRP A 111 -1.18 -20.49 -8.37
C TRP A 111 -0.40 -21.71 -8.91
N ASN A 112 0.83 -21.49 -9.29
CA ASN A 112 1.70 -22.49 -9.93
C ASN A 112 2.50 -23.35 -8.94
N GLY A 113 2.24 -23.22 -7.63
CA GLY A 113 2.98 -23.92 -6.58
C GLY A 113 4.31 -23.23 -6.17
N SER A 114 4.60 -22.04 -6.72
CA SER A 114 5.83 -21.31 -6.39
C SER A 114 5.54 -20.08 -5.52
N TRP A 115 6.49 -19.78 -4.65
CA TRP A 115 6.52 -18.60 -3.81
C TRP A 115 7.72 -17.73 -4.20
N THR A 116 7.50 -16.44 -4.31
CA THR A 116 8.62 -15.49 -4.34
C THR A 116 8.90 -15.05 -2.92
N LEU A 117 10.11 -15.32 -2.45
CA LEU A 117 10.59 -14.93 -1.13
C LEU A 117 11.53 -13.75 -1.22
N VAL A 118 11.39 -12.82 -0.28
CA VAL A 118 12.34 -11.73 -0.05
C VAL A 118 12.84 -11.83 1.37
N LEU A 119 14.15 -12.03 1.53
CA LEU A 119 14.83 -12.06 2.81
C LEU A 119 15.54 -10.73 3.00
N LEU A 120 15.12 -9.99 4.03
CA LEU A 120 15.75 -8.72 4.37
C LEU A 120 16.97 -8.95 5.27
N PRO A 121 18.10 -8.30 4.95
CA PRO A 121 19.28 -8.35 5.80
C PRO A 121 19.01 -7.62 7.14
N PRO A 122 19.82 -7.88 8.17
CA PRO A 122 19.84 -7.04 9.36
C PRO A 122 20.06 -5.58 8.97
N ALA A 123 19.18 -4.69 9.44
CA ALA A 123 19.23 -3.27 9.16
C ALA A 123 18.74 -2.46 10.37
N LYS A 124 19.07 -1.16 10.38
CA LYS A 124 18.50 -0.21 11.36
C LYS A 124 16.97 -0.24 11.30
N ALA A 125 16.32 -0.09 12.45
CA ALA A 125 14.86 -0.20 12.58
C ALA A 125 14.10 0.63 11.52
N ALA A 126 14.46 1.89 11.33
CA ALA A 126 13.81 2.78 10.36
C ALA A 126 13.92 2.27 8.91
N VAL A 127 15.05 1.69 8.52
CA VAL A 127 15.26 1.11 7.18
C VAL A 127 14.42 -0.16 7.03
N ARG A 128 14.45 -1.03 8.03
CA ARG A 128 13.68 -2.28 8.04
C ARG A 128 12.17 -2.01 7.99
N ASP A 129 11.68 -1.04 8.77
CA ASP A 129 10.25 -0.68 8.79
C ASP A 129 9.81 -0.10 7.44
N ARG A 130 10.64 0.71 6.79
CA ARG A 130 10.36 1.21 5.45
C ARG A 130 10.29 0.08 4.43
N LEU A 131 11.29 -0.81 4.39
CA LEU A 131 11.30 -1.95 3.48
C LEU A 131 10.10 -2.89 3.72
N ARG A 132 9.73 -3.12 4.98
CA ARG A 132 8.52 -3.88 5.33
C ARG A 132 7.27 -3.23 4.76
N GLN A 133 7.08 -1.93 4.96
CA GLN A 133 5.92 -1.21 4.44
C GLN A 133 5.82 -1.30 2.91
N GLU A 134 6.94 -1.15 2.21
CA GLU A 134 6.99 -1.26 0.75
C GLU A 134 6.64 -2.68 0.28
N LEU A 135 7.18 -3.71 0.92
CA LEU A 135 6.87 -5.10 0.58
C LEU A 135 5.40 -5.44 0.88
N GLU A 136 4.86 -5.00 2.03
CA GLU A 136 3.44 -5.13 2.36
C GLU A 136 2.56 -4.43 1.31
N TRP A 137 2.97 -3.24 0.88
CA TRP A 137 2.26 -2.50 -0.17
C TRP A 137 2.30 -3.25 -1.52
N LEU A 138 3.41 -3.90 -1.84
CA LEU A 138 3.54 -4.76 -3.01
C LEU A 138 2.74 -6.06 -2.89
N GLY A 139 2.08 -6.30 -1.76
CA GLY A 139 1.25 -7.47 -1.50
C GLY A 139 2.01 -8.67 -0.92
N PHE A 140 3.25 -8.48 -0.50
CA PHE A 140 3.96 -9.52 0.24
C PHE A 140 3.41 -9.65 1.65
N GLY A 141 3.18 -10.88 2.08
CA GLY A 141 2.97 -11.21 3.49
C GLY A 141 4.28 -11.47 4.20
N GLN A 142 4.28 -11.37 5.53
CA GLN A 142 5.46 -11.65 6.35
C GLN A 142 5.23 -12.91 7.21
N PRO A 143 5.58 -14.12 6.71
CA PRO A 143 5.41 -15.35 7.47
C PRO A 143 6.29 -15.41 8.74
N THR A 144 7.45 -14.77 8.72
CA THR A 144 8.32 -14.65 9.88
C THR A 144 9.13 -13.36 9.79
N PRO A 145 9.63 -12.78 10.91
CA PRO A 145 10.42 -11.56 10.88
C PRO A 145 11.57 -11.60 9.88
N GLY A 146 11.60 -10.63 8.95
CA GLY A 146 12.64 -10.52 7.94
C GLY A 146 12.44 -11.38 6.68
N VAL A 147 11.40 -12.23 6.63
CA VAL A 147 11.04 -13.04 5.46
C VAL A 147 9.69 -12.60 4.94
N PHE A 148 9.65 -12.24 3.67
CA PHE A 148 8.42 -11.84 2.98
C PHE A 148 8.13 -12.83 1.86
N ALA A 149 6.85 -13.11 1.60
CA ALA A 149 6.43 -14.10 0.62
C ALA A 149 5.27 -13.59 -0.23
N HIS A 150 5.26 -13.96 -1.51
CA HIS A 150 4.16 -13.64 -2.43
C HIS A 150 3.91 -14.85 -3.36
N PRO A 151 2.64 -15.28 -3.54
CA PRO A 151 2.33 -16.48 -4.33
C PRO A 151 2.35 -16.27 -5.85
N ALA A 152 2.22 -15.04 -6.33
CA ALA A 152 2.02 -14.79 -7.76
C ALA A 152 2.97 -13.74 -8.37
N ARG A 153 3.79 -13.06 -7.56
CA ARG A 153 4.74 -12.08 -8.08
C ARG A 153 6.03 -12.79 -8.50
N SER A 154 6.58 -12.45 -9.66
CA SER A 154 7.85 -13.03 -10.08
C SER A 154 9.03 -12.50 -9.26
N ALA A 155 10.09 -13.30 -9.15
CA ALA A 155 11.33 -12.86 -8.50
C ALA A 155 12.00 -11.70 -9.24
N SER A 156 11.84 -11.61 -10.57
CA SER A 156 12.33 -10.48 -11.38
C SER A 156 11.62 -9.19 -11.02
N ASP A 157 10.28 -9.21 -10.93
CA ASP A 157 9.49 -8.02 -10.55
C ASP A 157 9.84 -7.56 -9.14
N ALA A 158 9.99 -8.51 -8.21
CA ALA A 158 10.40 -8.20 -6.85
C ALA A 158 11.77 -7.51 -6.80
N ARG A 159 12.75 -8.01 -7.55
CA ARG A 159 14.08 -7.37 -7.64
C ARG A 159 14.01 -5.97 -8.24
N GLN A 160 13.25 -5.80 -9.31
CA GLN A 160 13.09 -4.50 -9.96
C GLN A 160 12.48 -3.45 -9.00
N GLN A 161 11.48 -3.83 -8.24
CA GLN A 161 10.83 -2.94 -7.26
C GLN A 161 11.78 -2.60 -6.11
N LEU A 162 12.54 -3.59 -5.62
CA LEU A 162 13.50 -3.38 -4.54
C LEU A 162 14.71 -2.55 -4.98
N ALA A 163 15.11 -2.58 -6.25
CA ALA A 163 16.29 -1.88 -6.76
C ALA A 163 16.22 -0.34 -6.52
N GLY A 164 15.02 0.23 -6.48
CA GLY A 164 14.79 1.65 -6.18
C GLY A 164 14.77 2.01 -4.69
N LEU A 165 14.83 1.03 -3.79
CA LEU A 165 14.65 1.26 -2.36
C LEU A 165 15.98 1.31 -1.61
N ASN A 166 16.20 2.41 -0.87
CA ASN A 166 17.37 2.56 -0.01
C ASN A 166 17.39 1.44 1.06
N GLY A 167 18.50 0.69 1.13
CA GLY A 167 18.69 -0.41 2.08
C GLY A 167 18.28 -1.78 1.55
N ALA A 168 17.66 -1.88 0.38
CA ALA A 168 17.30 -3.17 -0.24
C ALA A 168 18.43 -3.83 -1.03
N ALA A 169 19.56 -3.16 -1.26
CA ALA A 169 20.66 -3.67 -2.08
C ALA A 169 21.24 -5.04 -1.62
N ARG A 170 21.00 -5.42 -0.37
CA ARG A 170 21.42 -6.70 0.21
C ARG A 170 20.27 -7.68 0.42
N ALA A 171 19.05 -7.33 -0.01
CA ALA A 171 17.92 -8.25 0.06
C ALA A 171 18.14 -9.43 -0.87
N ILE A 172 17.85 -10.63 -0.38
CA ILE A 172 17.92 -11.85 -1.19
C ILE A 172 16.52 -12.13 -1.70
N VAL A 173 16.39 -12.25 -3.02
CA VAL A 173 15.11 -12.61 -3.68
C VAL A 173 15.28 -13.96 -4.33
N LEU A 174 14.44 -14.91 -3.96
CA LEU A 174 14.44 -16.26 -4.51
C LEU A 174 13.02 -16.72 -4.85
N GLU A 175 12.96 -17.71 -5.71
CA GLU A 175 11.76 -18.50 -5.96
C GLU A 175 11.89 -19.81 -5.20
N ALA A 176 10.84 -20.21 -4.50
CA ALA A 176 10.82 -21.38 -3.65
C ALA A 176 9.54 -22.18 -3.86
N ARG A 177 9.61 -23.49 -3.58
CA ARG A 177 8.44 -24.37 -3.50
C ARG A 177 8.49 -25.10 -2.18
N ASN A 178 7.33 -25.26 -1.55
CA ASN A 178 7.22 -26.15 -0.42
C ASN A 178 7.14 -27.61 -0.90
N ASP A 179 7.48 -28.52 -0.01
CA ASP A 179 7.47 -29.96 -0.25
C ASP A 179 6.08 -30.57 -0.04
N SER A 180 5.16 -29.84 0.60
CA SER A 180 3.83 -30.32 0.92
C SER A 180 2.75 -29.24 0.86
N ALA A 181 1.52 -29.64 0.58
CA ALA A 181 0.35 -28.76 0.62
C ALA A 181 0.04 -28.26 2.05
N GLU A 182 0.50 -28.95 3.09
CA GLU A 182 0.37 -28.49 4.48
C GLU A 182 1.28 -27.29 4.74
N SER A 183 2.54 -27.38 4.31
CA SER A 183 3.50 -26.27 4.39
C SER A 183 3.01 -25.07 3.60
N ASP A 184 2.39 -25.26 2.44
CA ASP A 184 1.78 -24.18 1.65
C ASP A 184 0.62 -23.50 2.40
N ARG A 185 -0.24 -24.28 3.07
CA ARG A 185 -1.33 -23.72 3.88
C ARG A 185 -0.82 -22.91 5.07
N GLN A 186 0.21 -23.40 5.76
CA GLN A 186 0.86 -22.66 6.84
C GLN A 186 1.46 -21.37 6.36
N PHE A 187 2.13 -21.40 5.21
CA PHE A 187 2.71 -20.22 4.56
C PHE A 187 1.64 -19.22 4.15
N ALA A 188 0.56 -19.67 3.54
CA ALA A 188 -0.58 -18.84 3.15
C ALA A 188 -1.33 -18.26 4.37
N GLY A 189 -1.41 -19.00 5.48
CA GLY A 189 -2.04 -18.57 6.73
C GLY A 189 -1.25 -17.48 7.49
N ALA A 190 0.03 -17.33 7.20
CA ALA A 190 0.89 -16.30 7.76
C ALA A 190 0.66 -14.93 7.09
N GLU A 191 -0.58 -14.38 7.21
CA GLU A 191 -0.98 -13.02 6.78
C GLU A 191 -0.68 -12.63 5.31
N ILE A 192 -0.41 -13.62 4.45
CA ILE A 192 -0.26 -13.38 3.02
C ILE A 192 -1.63 -13.03 2.46
N GLY A 193 -1.83 -11.77 2.12
CA GLY A 193 -3.08 -11.30 1.51
C GLY A 193 -4.07 -10.60 2.46
N ARG A 194 -3.79 -10.42 3.75
CA ARG A 194 -4.61 -9.57 4.64
C ARG A 194 -4.42 -8.07 4.44
N ALA A 195 -3.47 -7.67 3.62
CA ALA A 195 -3.14 -6.27 3.42
C ALA A 195 -4.15 -5.50 2.55
N HIS A 196 -5.11 -6.16 1.91
CA HIS A 196 -5.97 -5.50 0.92
C HIS A 196 -7.41 -6.04 0.91
N VAL A 197 -8.10 -5.99 2.04
CA VAL A 197 -9.57 -6.00 2.06
C VAL A 197 -10.08 -4.84 2.91
#